data_d41a1441dca7831cfc50077e639502a9
#
_entry.id   d41a1441dca7831cfc50077e639502a9
#
_cell.length_a   1.000
_cell.length_b   1.000
_cell.length_c   1.000
_cell.angle_alpha   90.00
_cell.angle_beta   90.00
_cell.angle_gamma   90.00
#
_symmetry.space_group_name_H-M   'P 1'
#
loop_
_entity.id
_entity.type
_entity.pdbx_description
1 polymer ?
#
loop_
_entity_poly.entity_id
_entity_poly.type
_entity_poly.pdbx_seq_one_letter_code
_entity_poly.pdbx_strand_id
1 'polypeptide(L)'
;MDIFSNFGIWGDGWTGWIVPFLFGLSVVVFFHELGHFLVARWCGVRVLTFSVGFGPEIVGFNDRYGTRWKLSWVPLGGYVKFFGDDNAASVPDEAAVSSMTEAERRQSFHHQPVGSRAAIVVAGPLANFILAIVIFATIFVIYGWQTTAARVDAVQPDSAAAAAGLRAGDVVVAIDGRKIESFSDMQRIVSANAGRTLSFQIDRGGAPITLTAKPALKQGKDGFGNNFCHAVLGVSRSMTPTEVRTEYVDPLRAVWLGAKETWFIIDRTFSYIGGLFAGTECADQLGGPIRIAQISGQVATLGFMPVLRLAAMLSVSIGLLNLFPVPLLDGGHLMFYAIEAGRGRPLSIRAQEIGFRIGFAIVVMLMIFTVINDTIQLLPRLWAS
;
A
#
# COMPACT_ATOMS: atom_id res chain seq x y z
N MET A 1 -20.17 18.88 -11.74
CA MET A 1 -20.13 18.41 -13.14
C MET A 1 -18.80 17.73 -13.33
N ASP A 2 -18.78 16.41 -13.18
CA ASP A 2 -17.53 15.63 -13.29
C ASP A 2 -17.17 15.46 -14.76
N ILE A 3 -16.25 16.28 -15.24
CA ILE A 3 -15.72 16.22 -16.62
C ILE A 3 -15.11 14.83 -16.91
N PHE A 4 -14.77 14.07 -15.88
CA PHE A 4 -14.14 12.75 -15.98
C PHE A 4 -15.09 11.56 -15.84
N SER A 5 -16.35 11.76 -15.47
CA SER A 5 -17.33 10.66 -15.35
C SER A 5 -17.83 10.10 -16.69
N ASN A 6 -17.62 10.84 -17.80
CA ASN A 6 -18.04 10.44 -19.15
C ASN A 6 -16.91 9.89 -20.03
N PHE A 7 -15.71 9.73 -19.47
CA PHE A 7 -14.66 9.06 -20.23
C PHE A 7 -14.81 7.55 -20.08
N GLY A 8 -15.40 6.89 -21.05
CA GLY A 8 -15.26 5.46 -21.30
C GLY A 8 -13.80 5.08 -21.66
N ILE A 9 -12.82 5.75 -20.99
CA ILE A 9 -11.37 5.59 -21.21
C ILE A 9 -10.91 4.18 -20.83
N TRP A 10 -11.63 3.56 -19.90
CA TRP A 10 -11.19 2.30 -19.31
C TRP A 10 -11.65 1.07 -20.09
N GLY A 11 -12.52 1.24 -21.11
CA GLY A 11 -13.08 0.13 -21.88
C GLY A 11 -14.12 -0.71 -21.12
N ASP A 12 -14.74 -1.66 -21.83
CA ASP A 12 -15.71 -2.59 -21.26
C ASP A 12 -15.10 -3.97 -21.01
N GLY A 13 -15.71 -4.72 -20.10
CA GLY A 13 -15.28 -6.09 -19.79
C GLY A 13 -13.90 -6.14 -19.11
N TRP A 14 -13.06 -7.10 -19.52
CA TRP A 14 -11.74 -7.34 -18.91
C TRP A 14 -10.73 -6.20 -19.14
N THR A 15 -10.87 -5.43 -20.22
CA THR A 15 -10.02 -4.24 -20.47
C THR A 15 -10.28 -3.15 -19.44
N GLY A 16 -11.54 -2.99 -19.00
CA GLY A 16 -11.92 -2.08 -17.92
C GLY A 16 -11.30 -2.40 -16.57
N TRP A 17 -10.77 -3.61 -16.37
CA TRP A 17 -10.04 -3.98 -15.14
C TRP A 17 -8.53 -3.80 -15.28
N ILE A 18 -8.00 -4.24 -16.41
CA ILE A 18 -6.55 -4.28 -16.62
C ILE A 18 -5.98 -2.88 -16.82
N VAL A 19 -6.65 -2.00 -17.58
CA VAL A 19 -6.13 -0.67 -17.90
C VAL A 19 -5.98 0.21 -16.65
N PRO A 20 -7.00 0.36 -15.75
CA PRO A 20 -6.84 1.13 -14.51
C PRO A 20 -5.79 0.53 -13.58
N PHE A 21 -5.70 -0.81 -13.52
CA PHE A 21 -4.71 -1.51 -12.73
C PHE A 21 -3.29 -1.21 -13.22
N LEU A 22 -3.02 -1.39 -14.51
CA LEU A 22 -1.71 -1.14 -15.10
C LEU A 22 -1.33 0.34 -15.01
N PHE A 23 -2.28 1.24 -15.18
CA PHE A 23 -2.05 2.67 -14.98
C PHE A 23 -1.62 2.97 -13.54
N GLY A 24 -2.39 2.54 -12.55
CA GLY A 24 -2.07 2.76 -11.14
C GLY A 24 -0.74 2.13 -10.75
N LEU A 25 -0.48 0.89 -11.18
CA LEU A 25 0.76 0.18 -10.93
C LEU A 25 1.96 0.89 -11.57
N SER A 26 1.84 1.33 -12.83
CA SER A 26 2.92 2.04 -13.54
C SER A 26 3.28 3.36 -12.86
N VAL A 27 2.30 4.11 -12.37
CA VAL A 27 2.54 5.34 -11.60
C VAL A 27 3.30 5.02 -10.31
N VAL A 28 2.86 4.04 -9.55
CA VAL A 28 3.49 3.66 -8.28
C VAL A 28 4.92 3.17 -8.50
N VAL A 29 5.13 2.32 -9.49
CA VAL A 29 6.47 1.81 -9.86
C VAL A 29 7.37 2.93 -10.34
N PHE A 30 6.87 3.84 -11.18
CA PHE A 30 7.66 4.98 -11.64
C PHE A 30 8.22 5.80 -10.47
N PHE A 31 7.39 6.15 -9.50
CA PHE A 31 7.84 6.92 -8.34
C PHE A 31 8.76 6.11 -7.42
N HIS A 32 8.54 4.81 -7.29
CA HIS A 32 9.44 3.92 -6.57
C HIS A 32 10.86 3.94 -7.16
N GLU A 33 10.97 3.67 -8.45
CA GLU A 33 12.24 3.69 -9.17
C GLU A 33 12.87 5.08 -9.17
N LEU A 34 12.03 6.14 -9.25
CA LEU A 34 12.49 7.52 -9.18
C LEU A 34 13.15 7.83 -7.83
N GLY A 35 12.66 7.25 -6.73
CA GLY A 35 13.29 7.36 -5.42
C GLY A 35 14.72 6.86 -5.44
N HIS A 36 14.95 5.62 -5.90
CA HIS A 36 16.28 5.04 -6.06
C HIS A 36 17.18 5.88 -6.96
N PHE A 37 16.65 6.29 -8.11
CA PHE A 37 17.37 7.09 -9.10
C PHE A 37 17.85 8.43 -8.56
N LEU A 38 16.99 9.19 -7.88
CA LEU A 38 17.32 10.52 -7.39
C LEU A 38 18.39 10.45 -6.29
N VAL A 39 18.23 9.52 -5.34
CA VAL A 39 19.20 9.39 -4.25
C VAL A 39 20.51 8.78 -4.73
N ALA A 40 20.49 7.85 -5.68
CA ALA A 40 21.70 7.34 -6.31
C ALA A 40 22.52 8.46 -6.96
N ARG A 41 21.88 9.32 -7.72
CA ARG A 41 22.52 10.50 -8.31
C ARG A 41 23.06 11.47 -7.27
N TRP A 42 22.29 11.69 -6.20
CA TRP A 42 22.74 12.54 -5.10
C TRP A 42 23.98 11.98 -4.40
N CYS A 43 24.04 10.65 -4.26
CA CYS A 43 25.24 9.95 -3.72
C CYS A 43 26.41 9.83 -4.72
N GLY A 44 26.29 10.40 -5.94
CA GLY A 44 27.34 10.35 -6.96
C GLY A 44 27.42 9.03 -7.74
N VAL A 45 26.41 8.16 -7.61
CA VAL A 45 26.33 6.90 -8.36
C VAL A 45 25.86 7.18 -9.78
N ARG A 46 26.57 6.62 -10.77
CA ARG A 46 26.17 6.70 -12.17
C ARG A 46 25.04 5.70 -12.44
N VAL A 47 23.93 6.22 -12.97
CA VAL A 47 22.79 5.39 -13.37
C VAL A 47 22.85 5.14 -14.87
N LEU A 48 22.84 3.88 -15.27
CA LEU A 48 22.91 3.46 -16.67
C LEU A 48 21.52 3.44 -17.31
N THR A 49 20.53 2.87 -16.61
CA THR A 49 19.18 2.72 -17.13
C THR A 49 18.15 3.00 -16.06
N PHE A 50 17.09 3.71 -16.45
CA PHE A 50 15.85 3.87 -15.72
C PHE A 50 14.72 3.29 -16.58
N SER A 51 14.08 2.22 -16.12
CA SER A 51 13.06 1.51 -16.88
C SER A 51 11.74 1.43 -16.12
N VAL A 52 10.65 1.82 -16.78
CA VAL A 52 9.29 1.46 -16.39
C VAL A 52 8.90 0.24 -17.22
N GLY A 53 8.68 -0.89 -16.55
CA GLY A 53 8.44 -2.18 -17.19
C GLY A 53 9.71 -2.98 -17.45
N PHE A 54 9.49 -4.23 -17.84
CA PHE A 54 10.51 -5.22 -18.20
C PHE A 54 10.44 -5.60 -19.68
N GLY A 55 11.52 -6.19 -20.18
CA GLY A 55 11.61 -6.72 -21.55
C GLY A 55 12.06 -5.70 -22.59
N PRO A 56 11.70 -5.91 -23.88
CA PRO A 56 12.11 -5.02 -24.97
C PRO A 56 11.61 -3.59 -24.77
N GLU A 57 12.40 -2.64 -25.20
CA GLU A 57 12.08 -1.23 -25.17
C GLU A 57 11.03 -0.88 -26.22
N ILE A 58 9.96 -0.16 -25.82
CA ILE A 58 8.96 0.42 -26.72
C ILE A 58 9.44 1.80 -27.19
N VAL A 59 9.79 2.63 -26.21
CA VAL A 59 10.27 4.00 -26.42
C VAL A 59 11.27 4.36 -25.34
N GLY A 60 12.27 5.14 -25.69
CA GLY A 60 13.24 5.64 -24.72
C GLY A 60 14.11 6.77 -25.29
N PHE A 61 14.76 7.45 -24.36
CA PHE A 61 15.68 8.54 -24.66
C PHE A 61 16.85 8.53 -23.68
N ASN A 62 17.95 9.15 -24.05
CA ASN A 62 19.08 9.36 -23.13
C ASN A 62 19.01 10.76 -22.55
N ASP A 63 19.20 10.87 -21.24
CA ASP A 63 19.33 12.16 -20.59
C ASP A 63 20.74 12.75 -20.77
N ARG A 64 20.92 14.01 -20.35
CA ARG A 64 22.20 14.72 -20.44
C ARG A 64 23.35 14.09 -19.63
N TYR A 65 23.04 13.16 -18.74
CA TYR A 65 24.02 12.46 -17.90
C TYR A 65 24.31 11.04 -18.40
N GLY A 66 23.74 10.65 -19.53
CA GLY A 66 23.94 9.36 -20.16
C GLY A 66 23.06 8.22 -19.59
N THR A 67 22.04 8.52 -18.80
CA THR A 67 21.06 7.53 -18.37
C THR A 67 20.06 7.24 -19.47
N ARG A 68 19.85 5.97 -19.82
CA ARG A 68 18.80 5.52 -20.72
C ARG A 68 17.48 5.43 -19.99
N TRP A 69 16.55 6.34 -20.26
CA TRP A 69 15.16 6.28 -19.83
C TRP A 69 14.38 5.49 -20.83
N LYS A 70 13.63 4.48 -20.37
CA LYS A 70 12.85 3.63 -21.27
C LYS A 70 11.53 3.16 -20.67
N LEU A 71 10.55 2.98 -21.54
CA LEU A 71 9.30 2.28 -21.29
C LEU A 71 9.39 0.93 -22.00
N SER A 72 9.12 -0.15 -21.28
CA SER A 72 9.23 -1.53 -21.76
C SER A 72 7.87 -2.20 -21.87
N TRP A 73 7.81 -3.30 -22.64
CA TRP A 73 6.57 -3.97 -23.02
C TRP A 73 5.76 -4.57 -21.86
N VAL A 74 6.40 -5.02 -20.79
CA VAL A 74 5.73 -5.67 -19.66
C VAL A 74 5.62 -4.67 -18.51
N PRO A 75 4.47 -3.96 -18.32
CA PRO A 75 4.34 -2.86 -17.35
C PRO A 75 4.07 -3.38 -15.91
N LEU A 76 4.66 -4.53 -15.55
CA LEU A 76 4.50 -5.18 -14.24
C LEU A 76 5.71 -4.93 -13.34
N GLY A 77 6.20 -3.69 -13.28
CA GLY A 77 7.34 -3.33 -12.47
C GLY A 77 8.24 -2.31 -13.16
N GLY A 78 9.46 -2.14 -12.66
CA GLY A 78 10.48 -1.27 -13.20
C GLY A 78 11.84 -1.67 -12.65
N TYR A 79 12.88 -0.94 -13.02
CA TYR A 79 14.19 -1.08 -12.43
C TYR A 79 15.10 0.12 -12.72
N VAL A 80 16.01 0.35 -11.82
CA VAL A 80 17.15 1.25 -12.01
C VAL A 80 18.42 0.40 -12.09
N LYS A 81 19.16 0.48 -13.21
CA LYS A 81 20.45 -0.18 -13.34
C LYS A 81 21.57 0.78 -13.02
N PHE A 82 22.33 0.48 -12.00
CA PHE A 82 23.48 1.26 -11.57
C PHE A 82 24.76 0.82 -12.29
N PHE A 83 25.76 1.68 -12.27
CA PHE A 83 27.07 1.35 -12.80
C PHE A 83 27.76 0.32 -11.90
N GLY A 84 28.13 -0.81 -12.51
CA GLY A 84 28.67 -1.99 -11.83
C GLY A 84 27.67 -3.11 -11.61
N ASP A 85 26.38 -2.94 -12.01
CA ASP A 85 25.38 -4.00 -11.96
C ASP A 85 25.47 -4.86 -13.22
N ASP A 86 25.39 -6.19 -13.04
CA ASP A 86 25.22 -7.16 -14.13
C ASP A 86 23.80 -7.07 -14.70
N ASN A 87 22.80 -7.04 -13.84
CA ASN A 87 21.38 -7.12 -14.22
C ASN A 87 20.49 -6.11 -13.46
N ALA A 88 19.19 -6.21 -13.73
CA ALA A 88 18.15 -5.34 -13.12
C ALA A 88 17.95 -5.59 -11.61
N ALA A 89 18.50 -6.64 -11.03
CA ALA A 89 18.38 -6.96 -9.59
C ALA A 89 19.58 -6.45 -8.78
N SER A 90 20.36 -5.52 -9.33
CA SER A 90 21.57 -4.93 -8.70
C SER A 90 22.58 -5.97 -8.20
N VAL A 91 22.72 -7.07 -8.95
CA VAL A 91 23.77 -8.05 -8.71
C VAL A 91 25.09 -7.51 -9.28
N PRO A 92 26.22 -7.58 -8.53
CA PRO A 92 27.52 -7.10 -9.01
C PRO A 92 27.97 -7.86 -10.28
N ASP A 93 28.42 -7.12 -11.29
CA ASP A 93 29.24 -7.68 -12.36
C ASP A 93 30.68 -7.82 -11.86
N GLU A 94 31.06 -9.02 -11.39
CA GLU A 94 32.37 -9.26 -10.76
C GLU A 94 33.54 -8.91 -11.70
N ALA A 95 33.41 -9.20 -12.99
CA ALA A 95 34.45 -8.92 -13.96
C ALA A 95 34.63 -7.40 -14.17
N ALA A 96 33.50 -6.70 -14.34
CA ALA A 96 33.51 -5.26 -14.48
C ALA A 96 33.97 -4.56 -13.19
N VAL A 97 33.45 -4.96 -12.04
CA VAL A 97 33.75 -4.35 -10.73
C VAL A 97 35.24 -4.52 -10.35
N SER A 98 35.85 -5.69 -10.65
CA SER A 98 37.25 -5.94 -10.36
C SER A 98 38.23 -5.15 -11.23
N SER A 99 37.84 -4.83 -12.47
CA SER A 99 38.66 -4.11 -13.44
C SER A 99 38.50 -2.58 -13.41
N MET A 100 37.61 -2.05 -12.56
CA MET A 100 37.32 -0.61 -12.47
C MET A 100 38.53 0.23 -12.03
N THR A 101 38.74 1.35 -12.71
CA THR A 101 39.64 2.41 -12.30
C THR A 101 39.15 3.11 -11.02
N GLU A 102 40.03 3.84 -10.34
CA GLU A 102 39.67 4.57 -9.10
C GLU A 102 38.52 5.60 -9.35
N ALA A 103 38.50 6.24 -10.52
CA ALA A 103 37.44 7.18 -10.92
C ALA A 103 36.09 6.47 -11.14
N GLU A 104 36.11 5.28 -11.70
CA GLU A 104 34.89 4.45 -11.93
C GLU A 104 34.35 3.88 -10.65
N ARG A 105 35.23 3.44 -9.71
CA ARG A 105 34.84 2.97 -8.37
C ARG A 105 34.02 4.00 -7.61
N ARG A 106 34.38 5.28 -7.70
CA ARG A 106 33.63 6.37 -7.05
C ARG A 106 32.22 6.54 -7.59
N GLN A 107 31.95 6.11 -8.82
CA GLN A 107 30.65 6.17 -9.46
C GLN A 107 29.88 4.84 -9.40
N SER A 108 30.53 3.77 -8.93
CA SER A 108 29.91 2.44 -8.83
C SER A 108 29.08 2.32 -7.55
N PHE A 109 27.88 1.76 -7.64
CA PHE A 109 27.00 1.50 -6.52
C PHE A 109 27.68 0.60 -5.46
N HIS A 110 28.33 -0.47 -5.91
CA HIS A 110 28.91 -1.48 -5.02
C HIS A 110 30.12 -0.98 -4.21
N HIS A 111 30.78 0.09 -4.68
CA HIS A 111 31.92 0.72 -3.97
C HIS A 111 31.48 1.87 -3.06
N GLN A 112 30.19 2.23 -3.03
CA GLN A 112 29.70 3.24 -2.12
C GLN A 112 29.72 2.75 -0.66
N PRO A 113 29.88 3.66 0.31
CA PRO A 113 29.72 3.33 1.73
C PRO A 113 28.36 2.68 2.01
N VAL A 114 28.30 1.78 3.00
CA VAL A 114 27.07 1.06 3.38
C VAL A 114 25.90 2.02 3.61
N GLY A 115 26.14 3.17 4.25
CA GLY A 115 25.12 4.19 4.49
C GLY A 115 24.54 4.78 3.20
N SER A 116 25.37 5.05 2.18
CA SER A 116 24.91 5.54 0.88
C SER A 116 24.10 4.47 0.15
N ARG A 117 24.56 3.22 0.15
CA ARG A 117 23.82 2.10 -0.45
C ARG A 117 22.45 1.89 0.24
N ALA A 118 22.44 1.93 1.57
CA ALA A 118 21.18 1.83 2.33
C ALA A 118 20.24 3.01 2.05
N ALA A 119 20.76 4.24 1.94
CA ALA A 119 19.96 5.42 1.59
C ALA A 119 19.36 5.32 0.18
N ILE A 120 20.12 4.81 -0.79
CA ILE A 120 19.64 4.59 -2.15
C ILE A 120 18.48 3.56 -2.15
N VAL A 121 18.65 2.44 -1.44
CA VAL A 121 17.66 1.38 -1.42
C VAL A 121 16.40 1.77 -0.64
N VAL A 122 16.51 2.46 0.48
CA VAL A 122 15.31 2.91 1.24
C VAL A 122 14.54 4.01 0.50
N ALA A 123 15.18 4.70 -0.43
CA ALA A 123 14.57 5.83 -1.13
C ALA A 123 13.39 5.42 -2.03
N GLY A 124 13.38 4.19 -2.59
CA GLY A 124 12.25 3.67 -3.36
C GLY A 124 10.97 3.56 -2.53
N PRO A 125 10.96 2.76 -1.46
CA PRO A 125 9.82 2.69 -0.55
C PRO A 125 9.41 4.05 0.03
N LEU A 126 10.36 4.90 0.38
CA LEU A 126 10.09 6.23 0.90
C LEU A 126 9.39 7.11 -0.13
N ALA A 127 9.80 7.05 -1.40
CA ALA A 127 9.14 7.77 -2.48
C ALA A 127 7.67 7.34 -2.65
N ASN A 128 7.36 6.06 -2.44
CA ASN A 128 5.99 5.57 -2.45
C ASN A 128 5.15 6.13 -1.30
N PHE A 129 5.71 6.25 -0.10
CA PHE A 129 5.00 6.89 1.02
C PHE A 129 4.78 8.38 0.75
N ILE A 130 5.78 9.07 0.21
CA ILE A 130 5.65 10.49 -0.17
C ILE A 130 4.57 10.66 -1.25
N LEU A 131 4.57 9.81 -2.27
CA LEU A 131 3.54 9.82 -3.32
C LEU A 131 2.14 9.67 -2.72
N ALA A 132 1.94 8.70 -1.82
CA ALA A 132 0.66 8.49 -1.16
C ALA A 132 0.22 9.72 -0.35
N ILE A 133 1.13 10.32 0.42
CA ILE A 133 0.86 11.55 1.18
C ILE A 133 0.44 12.69 0.25
N VAL A 134 1.15 12.88 -0.86
CA VAL A 134 0.84 13.92 -1.85
C VAL A 134 -0.53 13.69 -2.48
N ILE A 135 -0.85 12.45 -2.86
CA ILE A 135 -2.15 12.11 -3.44
C ILE A 135 -3.27 12.37 -2.42
N PHE A 136 -3.16 11.86 -1.19
CA PHE A 136 -4.18 12.09 -0.16
C PHE A 136 -4.33 13.58 0.16
N ALA A 137 -3.22 14.31 0.31
CA ALA A 137 -3.26 15.75 0.54
C ALA A 137 -3.98 16.49 -0.59
N THR A 138 -3.70 16.14 -1.85
CA THR A 138 -4.37 16.70 -3.02
C THR A 138 -5.87 16.43 -3.00
N ILE A 139 -6.28 15.20 -2.66
CA ILE A 139 -7.69 14.84 -2.49
C ILE A 139 -8.34 15.72 -1.41
N PHE A 140 -7.71 15.88 -0.25
CA PHE A 140 -8.26 16.67 0.85
C PHE A 140 -8.33 18.17 0.57
N VAL A 141 -7.39 18.73 -0.20
CA VAL A 141 -7.44 20.13 -0.64
C VAL A 141 -8.58 20.36 -1.63
N ILE A 142 -8.75 19.47 -2.61
CA ILE A 142 -9.73 19.67 -3.70
C ILE A 142 -11.15 19.35 -3.23
N TYR A 143 -11.35 18.23 -2.54
CA TYR A 143 -12.68 17.72 -2.17
C TYR A 143 -13.06 17.97 -0.72
N GLY A 144 -12.13 18.51 0.07
CA GLY A 144 -12.30 18.66 1.50
C GLY A 144 -12.19 17.34 2.27
N TRP A 145 -12.05 17.46 3.56
CA TRP A 145 -12.08 16.31 4.47
C TRP A 145 -13.52 16.06 4.91
N GLN A 146 -14.08 14.95 4.47
CA GLN A 146 -15.45 14.57 4.83
C GLN A 146 -15.46 13.84 6.17
N THR A 147 -16.16 14.40 7.12
CA THR A 147 -16.34 13.80 8.44
C THR A 147 -17.81 13.66 8.76
N THR A 148 -18.15 12.58 9.42
CA THR A 148 -19.49 12.37 9.97
C THR A 148 -19.33 12.08 11.44
N ALA A 149 -20.08 12.76 12.30
CA ALA A 149 -20.02 12.52 13.75
C ALA A 149 -20.19 11.01 14.04
N ALA A 150 -19.53 10.48 15.06
CA ALA A 150 -19.58 9.06 15.42
C ALA A 150 -20.89 8.74 16.18
N ARG A 151 -22.05 9.11 15.59
CA ARG A 151 -23.39 8.83 16.14
C ARG A 151 -23.86 7.46 15.65
N VAL A 152 -24.45 6.72 16.55
CA VAL A 152 -25.13 5.44 16.27
C VAL A 152 -26.59 5.75 15.90
N ASP A 153 -27.00 5.42 14.67
CA ASP A 153 -28.37 5.65 14.23
C ASP A 153 -29.24 4.40 14.43
N ALA A 154 -28.66 3.19 14.27
CA ALA A 154 -29.34 1.96 14.60
C ALA A 154 -28.35 0.91 15.16
N VAL A 155 -28.86 0.05 16.01
CA VAL A 155 -28.15 -1.08 16.59
C VAL A 155 -28.82 -2.36 16.08
N GLN A 156 -28.02 -3.27 15.49
CA GLN A 156 -28.51 -4.55 15.01
C GLN A 156 -28.87 -5.46 16.20
N PRO A 157 -30.02 -6.15 16.16
CA PRO A 157 -30.34 -7.19 17.13
C PRO A 157 -29.24 -8.25 17.19
N ASP A 158 -29.04 -8.85 18.37
CA ASP A 158 -28.07 -9.93 18.61
C ASP A 158 -26.63 -9.58 18.22
N SER A 159 -26.29 -8.29 18.25
CA SER A 159 -24.95 -7.77 17.95
C SER A 159 -24.14 -7.51 19.22
N ALA A 160 -22.83 -7.36 19.05
CA ALA A 160 -21.94 -6.95 20.13
C ALA A 160 -22.32 -5.58 20.71
N ALA A 161 -22.84 -4.69 19.89
CA ALA A 161 -23.36 -3.37 20.32
C ALA A 161 -24.62 -3.52 21.18
N ALA A 162 -25.56 -4.37 20.77
CA ALA A 162 -26.78 -4.63 21.55
C ALA A 162 -26.45 -5.26 22.89
N ALA A 163 -25.56 -6.27 22.92
CA ALA A 163 -25.10 -6.92 24.15
C ALA A 163 -24.38 -5.95 25.10
N ALA A 164 -23.66 -4.96 24.56
CA ALA A 164 -22.98 -3.92 25.34
C ALA A 164 -23.93 -2.82 25.82
N GLY A 165 -25.20 -2.79 25.38
CA GLY A 165 -26.16 -1.77 25.75
C GLY A 165 -26.04 -0.45 25.00
N LEU A 166 -25.37 -0.44 23.81
CA LEU A 166 -25.41 0.70 22.89
C LEU A 166 -26.83 0.90 22.38
N ARG A 167 -27.22 2.15 22.15
CA ARG A 167 -28.56 2.56 21.69
C ARG A 167 -28.47 3.53 20.51
N ALA A 168 -29.53 3.60 19.75
CA ALA A 168 -29.69 4.65 18.76
C ALA A 168 -29.67 6.05 19.44
N GLY A 169 -28.95 6.99 18.86
CA GLY A 169 -28.69 8.32 19.40
C GLY A 169 -27.40 8.46 20.19
N ASP A 170 -26.71 7.37 20.57
CA ASP A 170 -25.42 7.45 21.24
C ASP A 170 -24.37 8.08 20.33
N VAL A 171 -23.53 8.94 20.88
CA VAL A 171 -22.36 9.52 20.20
C VAL A 171 -21.10 8.95 20.82
N VAL A 172 -20.29 8.24 20.04
CA VAL A 172 -19.02 7.70 20.52
C VAL A 172 -17.98 8.80 20.58
N VAL A 173 -17.47 9.08 21.77
CA VAL A 173 -16.51 10.18 22.04
C VAL A 173 -15.08 9.66 22.08
N ALA A 174 -14.86 8.47 22.67
CA ALA A 174 -13.55 7.84 22.70
C ALA A 174 -13.66 6.30 22.74
N ILE A 175 -12.60 5.62 22.26
CA ILE A 175 -12.44 4.16 22.34
C ILE A 175 -11.05 3.87 22.90
N ASP A 176 -10.97 3.10 24.00
CA ASP A 176 -9.73 2.83 24.74
C ASP A 176 -8.91 4.10 25.04
N GLY A 177 -9.60 5.20 25.40
CA GLY A 177 -9.00 6.50 25.68
C GLY A 177 -8.57 7.31 24.44
N ARG A 178 -8.70 6.77 23.23
CA ARG A 178 -8.44 7.50 21.98
C ARG A 178 -9.68 8.28 21.57
N LYS A 179 -9.54 9.58 21.41
CA LYS A 179 -10.63 10.44 20.95
C LYS A 179 -11.10 10.06 19.56
N ILE A 180 -12.41 9.99 19.36
CA ILE A 180 -13.10 9.69 18.11
C ILE A 180 -13.68 10.98 17.54
N GLU A 181 -13.27 11.34 16.34
CA GLU A 181 -13.73 12.55 15.66
C GLU A 181 -14.78 12.24 14.57
N SER A 182 -14.80 10.99 14.10
CA SER A 182 -15.70 10.57 13.02
C SER A 182 -16.20 9.14 13.19
N PHE A 183 -17.32 8.81 12.52
CA PHE A 183 -17.79 7.45 12.42
C PHE A 183 -16.77 6.53 11.74
N SER A 184 -16.03 7.06 10.76
CA SER A 184 -14.94 6.34 10.11
C SER A 184 -13.82 5.98 11.09
N ASP A 185 -13.46 6.85 12.03
CA ASP A 185 -12.44 6.54 13.06
C ASP A 185 -12.91 5.40 13.96
N MET A 186 -14.18 5.43 14.40
CA MET A 186 -14.78 4.32 15.15
C MET A 186 -14.73 3.01 14.35
N GLN A 187 -15.15 3.05 13.09
CA GLN A 187 -15.16 1.88 12.21
C GLN A 187 -13.74 1.32 12.01
N ARG A 188 -12.73 2.17 11.85
CA ARG A 188 -11.33 1.80 11.74
C ARG A 188 -10.82 1.07 12.98
N ILE A 189 -11.10 1.60 14.17
CA ILE A 189 -10.65 0.97 15.43
C ILE A 189 -11.38 -0.36 15.64
N VAL A 190 -12.68 -0.41 15.43
CA VAL A 190 -13.49 -1.62 15.56
C VAL A 190 -13.00 -2.72 14.61
N SER A 191 -12.79 -2.38 13.33
CA SER A 191 -12.35 -3.35 12.32
C SER A 191 -10.95 -3.91 12.57
N ALA A 192 -10.08 -3.16 13.25
CA ALA A 192 -8.73 -3.60 13.58
C ALA A 192 -8.63 -4.45 14.86
N ASN A 193 -9.73 -4.57 15.62
CA ASN A 193 -9.72 -5.23 16.94
C ASN A 193 -10.79 -6.33 17.06
N ALA A 194 -10.84 -7.25 16.11
CA ALA A 194 -11.70 -8.41 16.14
C ALA A 194 -11.42 -9.26 17.40
N GLY A 195 -12.47 -9.63 18.12
CA GLY A 195 -12.36 -10.49 19.29
C GLY A 195 -11.71 -9.86 20.53
N ARG A 196 -11.27 -8.61 20.49
CA ARG A 196 -10.71 -7.86 21.62
C ARG A 196 -11.81 -7.04 22.29
N THR A 197 -11.85 -7.01 23.61
CA THR A 197 -12.76 -6.15 24.35
C THR A 197 -12.26 -4.70 24.31
N LEU A 198 -13.11 -3.81 23.81
CA LEU A 198 -12.84 -2.36 23.69
C LEU A 198 -13.73 -1.61 24.67
N SER A 199 -13.19 -0.55 25.27
CA SER A 199 -13.92 0.38 26.13
C SER A 199 -14.40 1.59 25.32
N PHE A 200 -15.72 1.77 25.24
CA PHE A 200 -16.38 2.87 24.53
C PHE A 200 -16.85 3.92 25.52
N GLN A 201 -16.36 5.13 25.39
CA GLN A 201 -16.93 6.30 26.06
C GLN A 201 -17.94 6.94 25.12
N ILE A 202 -19.18 6.97 25.52
CA ILE A 202 -20.28 7.52 24.74
C ILE A 202 -20.93 8.68 25.46
N ASP A 203 -21.48 9.59 24.70
CA ASP A 203 -22.41 10.62 25.15
C ASP A 203 -23.84 10.17 24.80
N ARG A 204 -24.66 9.99 25.83
CA ARG A 204 -26.08 9.67 25.69
C ARG A 204 -26.93 10.79 26.24
N GLY A 205 -27.34 11.71 25.34
CA GLY A 205 -28.17 12.84 25.73
C GLY A 205 -27.51 13.80 26.72
N GLY A 206 -26.18 14.01 26.61
CA GLY A 206 -25.39 14.87 27.49
C GLY A 206 -24.80 14.15 28.73
N ALA A 207 -25.08 12.84 28.89
CA ALA A 207 -24.54 12.04 29.99
C ALA A 207 -23.39 11.16 29.48
N PRO A 208 -22.15 11.26 30.01
CA PRO A 208 -21.05 10.38 29.67
C PRO A 208 -21.26 8.99 30.27
N ILE A 209 -21.22 7.95 29.42
CA ILE A 209 -21.36 6.55 29.82
C ILE A 209 -20.19 5.76 29.24
N THR A 210 -19.65 4.83 30.02
CA THR A 210 -18.63 3.89 29.55
C THR A 210 -19.23 2.51 29.41
N LEU A 211 -19.09 1.93 28.20
CA LEU A 211 -19.55 0.59 27.85
C LEU A 211 -18.38 -0.25 27.34
N THR A 212 -18.44 -1.53 27.54
CA THR A 212 -17.46 -2.47 26.96
C THR A 212 -18.12 -3.34 25.92
N ALA A 213 -17.51 -3.44 24.74
CA ALA A 213 -17.99 -4.31 23.68
C ALA A 213 -16.84 -5.08 23.04
N LYS A 214 -17.15 -6.30 22.58
CA LYS A 214 -16.20 -7.17 21.89
C LYS A 214 -16.65 -7.34 20.44
N PRO A 215 -16.00 -6.65 19.45
CA PRO A 215 -16.34 -6.79 18.05
C PRO A 215 -16.25 -8.24 17.59
N ALA A 216 -17.27 -8.71 16.89
CA ALA A 216 -17.33 -10.07 16.37
C ALA A 216 -16.85 -10.10 14.92
N LEU A 217 -16.07 -11.13 14.56
CA LEU A 217 -15.70 -11.36 13.17
C LEU A 217 -16.92 -11.85 12.40
N LYS A 218 -17.31 -11.16 11.34
CA LYS A 218 -18.39 -11.57 10.44
C LYS A 218 -17.87 -11.65 9.01
N GLN A 219 -18.31 -12.68 8.30
CA GLN A 219 -18.19 -12.75 6.85
C GLN A 219 -19.30 -11.90 6.24
N GLY A 220 -18.92 -11.05 5.29
CA GLY A 220 -19.84 -10.20 4.56
C GLY A 220 -19.46 -10.13 3.08
N LYS A 221 -20.28 -9.44 2.30
CA LYS A 221 -19.96 -9.07 0.92
C LYS A 221 -19.78 -7.57 0.86
N ASP A 222 -18.74 -7.12 0.16
CA ASP A 222 -18.56 -5.70 -0.13
C ASP A 222 -19.62 -5.21 -1.15
N GLY A 223 -19.63 -3.89 -1.43
CA GLY A 223 -20.56 -3.29 -2.40
C GLY A 223 -20.41 -3.84 -3.83
N PHE A 224 -19.38 -4.61 -4.10
CA PHE A 224 -19.09 -5.26 -5.37
C PHE A 224 -19.32 -6.78 -5.34
N GLY A 225 -19.82 -7.31 -4.21
CA GLY A 225 -20.10 -8.73 -4.01
C GLY A 225 -18.88 -9.60 -3.68
N ASN A 226 -17.71 -9.01 -3.34
CA ASN A 226 -16.55 -9.76 -2.88
C ASN A 226 -16.75 -10.22 -1.44
N ASN A 227 -16.41 -11.46 -1.14
CA ASN A 227 -16.42 -11.93 0.24
C ASN A 227 -15.27 -11.27 1.01
N PHE A 228 -15.56 -10.79 2.18
CA PHE A 228 -14.55 -10.29 3.11
C PHE A 228 -14.95 -10.55 4.55
N CYS A 229 -13.96 -10.75 5.41
CA CYS A 229 -14.16 -10.82 6.84
C CYS A 229 -13.85 -9.45 7.45
N HIS A 230 -14.70 -9.01 8.36
CA HIS A 230 -14.45 -7.79 9.10
C HIS A 230 -15.01 -7.88 10.50
N ALA A 231 -14.35 -7.21 11.44
CA ALA A 231 -14.88 -7.09 12.78
C ALA A 231 -16.03 -6.08 12.77
N VAL A 232 -17.17 -6.50 13.29
CA VAL A 232 -18.37 -5.68 13.41
C VAL A 232 -18.82 -5.51 14.83
N LEU A 233 -19.25 -4.30 15.15
CA LEU A 233 -19.92 -4.00 16.41
C LEU A 233 -21.43 -4.20 16.27
N GLY A 234 -21.98 -4.07 15.05
CA GLY A 234 -23.40 -4.16 14.76
C GLY A 234 -24.12 -2.83 14.97
N VAL A 235 -23.43 -1.73 14.71
CA VAL A 235 -24.02 -0.39 14.63
C VAL A 235 -24.07 0.04 13.17
N SER A 236 -25.11 0.75 12.80
CA SER A 236 -25.21 1.39 11.50
C SER A 236 -25.42 2.89 11.66
N ARG A 237 -24.95 3.61 10.65
CA ARG A 237 -25.23 5.02 10.48
C ARG A 237 -25.96 5.23 9.16
N SER A 238 -27.09 5.91 9.24
CA SER A 238 -27.84 6.37 8.07
C SER A 238 -27.21 7.67 7.60
N MET A 239 -26.48 7.62 6.47
CA MET A 239 -25.87 8.84 5.91
C MET A 239 -26.92 9.63 5.17
N THR A 240 -27.46 10.68 5.79
CA THR A 240 -28.18 11.72 5.04
C THR A 240 -27.14 12.70 4.49
N PRO A 241 -27.31 13.22 3.26
CA PRO A 241 -26.37 14.17 2.66
C PRO A 241 -26.10 15.42 3.53
N THR A 242 -27.05 15.78 4.38
CA THR A 242 -26.98 16.94 5.29
C THR A 242 -26.10 16.71 6.51
N GLU A 243 -25.73 15.47 6.83
CA GLU A 243 -24.90 15.14 8.02
C GLU A 243 -23.43 14.94 7.71
N VAL A 244 -23.07 14.92 6.43
CA VAL A 244 -21.69 14.90 6.00
C VAL A 244 -21.13 16.33 6.09
N ARG A 245 -20.25 16.58 7.05
CA ARG A 245 -19.50 17.84 7.13
C ARG A 245 -18.28 17.73 6.22
N THR A 246 -18.26 18.53 5.18
CA THR A 246 -17.07 18.74 4.35
C THR A 246 -16.30 19.93 4.90
N GLU A 247 -15.15 19.70 5.47
CA GLU A 247 -14.24 20.72 5.94
C GLU A 247 -13.16 20.94 4.88
N TYR A 248 -13.11 22.14 4.32
CA TYR A 248 -12.01 22.54 3.45
C TYR A 248 -10.78 22.82 4.32
N VAL A 249 -9.73 22.12 4.06
CA VAL A 249 -8.48 22.19 4.85
C VAL A 249 -7.41 22.96 4.07
N ASP A 250 -6.59 23.71 4.80
CA ASP A 250 -5.43 24.35 4.22
C ASP A 250 -4.38 23.30 3.77
N PRO A 251 -3.48 23.64 2.84
CA PRO A 251 -2.52 22.69 2.29
C PRO A 251 -1.62 22.02 3.33
N LEU A 252 -1.22 22.72 4.39
CA LEU A 252 -0.36 22.16 5.42
C LEU A 252 -1.10 21.11 6.25
N ARG A 253 -2.35 21.42 6.64
CA ARG A 253 -3.22 20.47 7.34
C ARG A 253 -3.57 19.28 6.43
N ALA A 254 -3.75 19.50 5.13
CA ALA A 254 -3.98 18.41 4.17
C ALA A 254 -2.80 17.44 4.09
N VAL A 255 -1.56 17.94 4.07
CA VAL A 255 -0.35 17.09 4.12
C VAL A 255 -0.31 16.29 5.43
N TRP A 256 -0.62 16.91 6.56
CA TRP A 256 -0.71 16.21 7.85
C TRP A 256 -1.76 15.09 7.83
N LEU A 257 -2.95 15.37 7.28
CA LEU A 257 -4.01 14.36 7.13
C LEU A 257 -3.60 13.25 6.17
N GLY A 258 -2.91 13.57 5.08
CA GLY A 258 -2.34 12.59 4.16
C GLY A 258 -1.31 11.68 4.83
N ALA A 259 -0.44 12.25 5.67
CA ALA A 259 0.52 11.49 6.46
C ALA A 259 -0.18 10.58 7.50
N LYS A 260 -1.23 11.09 8.17
CA LYS A 260 -2.06 10.32 9.10
C LYS A 260 -2.75 9.14 8.40
N GLU A 261 -3.28 9.36 7.18
CA GLU A 261 -3.91 8.30 6.39
C GLU A 261 -2.89 7.24 5.95
N THR A 262 -1.71 7.68 5.48
CA THR A 262 -0.60 6.78 5.12
C THR A 262 -0.17 5.94 6.32
N TRP A 263 0.03 6.56 7.47
CA TRP A 263 0.35 5.84 8.71
C TRP A 263 -0.73 4.85 9.12
N PHE A 264 -2.00 5.24 8.98
CA PHE A 264 -3.12 4.35 9.29
C PHE A 264 -3.09 3.09 8.41
N ILE A 265 -2.79 3.21 7.11
CA ILE A 265 -2.69 2.05 6.21
C ILE A 265 -1.54 1.14 6.64
N ILE A 266 -0.39 1.71 7.03
CA ILE A 266 0.77 0.96 7.54
C ILE A 266 0.39 0.19 8.81
N ASP A 267 -0.17 0.89 9.80
CA ASP A 267 -0.60 0.31 11.09
C ASP A 267 -1.64 -0.82 10.89
N ARG A 268 -2.63 -0.59 10.01
CA ARG A 268 -3.64 -1.60 9.67
C ARG A 268 -3.04 -2.82 8.99
N THR A 269 -2.04 -2.64 8.12
CA THR A 269 -1.36 -3.75 7.46
C THR A 269 -0.60 -4.62 8.47
N PHE A 270 0.15 -4.01 9.38
CA PHE A 270 0.82 -4.77 10.45
C PHE A 270 -0.17 -5.44 11.39
N SER A 271 -1.25 -4.76 11.78
CA SER A 271 -2.32 -5.32 12.61
C SER A 271 -2.98 -6.52 11.94
N TYR A 272 -3.24 -6.44 10.63
CA TYR A 272 -3.80 -7.53 9.83
C TYR A 272 -2.86 -8.74 9.78
N ILE A 273 -1.56 -8.51 9.51
CA ILE A 273 -0.56 -9.59 9.51
C ILE A 273 -0.48 -10.23 10.90
N GLY A 274 -0.43 -9.43 11.97
CA GLY A 274 -0.46 -9.94 13.34
C GLY A 274 -1.72 -10.74 13.66
N GLY A 275 -2.87 -10.26 13.19
CA GLY A 275 -4.18 -10.93 13.33
C GLY A 275 -4.26 -12.26 12.59
N LEU A 276 -3.60 -12.40 11.42
CA LEU A 276 -3.49 -13.67 10.71
C LEU A 276 -2.77 -14.73 11.55
N PHE A 277 -1.64 -14.38 12.17
CA PHE A 277 -0.90 -15.29 13.05
C PHE A 277 -1.66 -15.60 14.34
N ALA A 278 -2.44 -14.65 14.85
CA ALA A 278 -3.29 -14.83 16.03
C ALA A 278 -4.62 -15.56 15.73
N GLY A 279 -4.95 -15.83 14.48
CA GLY A 279 -6.23 -16.44 14.07
C GLY A 279 -7.44 -15.52 14.24
N THR A 280 -7.24 -14.21 14.36
CA THR A 280 -8.29 -13.20 14.53
C THR A 280 -8.66 -12.50 13.23
N GLU A 281 -7.97 -12.79 12.13
CA GLU A 281 -8.24 -12.27 10.79
C GLU A 281 -8.32 -13.42 9.77
N CYS A 282 -9.05 -13.22 8.68
CA CYS A 282 -9.24 -14.24 7.66
C CYS A 282 -8.20 -14.10 6.54
N ALA A 283 -7.62 -15.22 6.11
CA ALA A 283 -6.66 -15.24 5.00
C ALA A 283 -7.29 -14.88 3.63
N ASP A 284 -8.62 -14.96 3.51
CA ASP A 284 -9.37 -14.65 2.28
C ASP A 284 -9.20 -13.19 1.82
N GLN A 285 -8.73 -12.30 2.70
CA GLN A 285 -8.45 -10.90 2.37
C GLN A 285 -7.10 -10.70 1.67
N LEU A 286 -6.23 -11.70 1.67
CA LEU A 286 -4.98 -11.66 0.90
C LEU A 286 -5.31 -11.73 -0.60
N GLY A 287 -5.55 -10.58 -1.21
CA GLY A 287 -5.79 -10.46 -2.63
C GLY A 287 -4.48 -10.51 -3.41
N GLY A 288 -4.47 -11.28 -4.50
CA GLY A 288 -3.41 -11.32 -5.47
C GLY A 288 -3.60 -10.31 -6.62
N PRO A 289 -2.76 -10.39 -7.65
CA PRO A 289 -2.82 -9.46 -8.79
C PRO A 289 -4.17 -9.44 -9.50
N ILE A 290 -4.87 -10.58 -9.56
CA ILE A 290 -6.17 -10.70 -10.24
C ILE A 290 -7.24 -9.91 -9.47
N ARG A 291 -7.28 -10.07 -8.15
CA ARG A 291 -8.21 -9.33 -7.30
C ARG A 291 -7.94 -7.83 -7.29
N ILE A 292 -6.66 -7.42 -7.29
CA ILE A 292 -6.30 -6.00 -7.37
C ILE A 292 -6.75 -5.42 -8.71
N ALA A 293 -6.55 -6.13 -9.83
CA ALA A 293 -7.02 -5.69 -11.14
C ALA A 293 -8.57 -5.58 -11.17
N GLN A 294 -9.28 -6.56 -10.61
CA GLN A 294 -10.74 -6.53 -10.51
C GLN A 294 -11.22 -5.33 -9.68
N ILE A 295 -10.65 -5.11 -8.49
CA ILE A 295 -11.00 -3.96 -7.64
C ILE A 295 -10.68 -2.65 -8.38
N SER A 296 -9.56 -2.58 -9.10
CA SER A 296 -9.19 -1.39 -9.88
C SER A 296 -10.23 -1.06 -10.94
N GLY A 297 -10.75 -2.06 -11.64
CA GLY A 297 -11.85 -1.89 -12.60
C GLY A 297 -13.14 -1.45 -11.93
N GLN A 298 -13.52 -2.09 -10.85
CA GLN A 298 -14.72 -1.73 -10.09
C GLN A 298 -14.65 -0.29 -9.55
N VAL A 299 -13.49 0.10 -9.02
CA VAL A 299 -13.26 1.46 -8.53
C VAL A 299 -13.24 2.48 -9.67
N ALA A 300 -12.76 2.09 -10.86
CA ALA A 300 -12.74 2.95 -12.05
C ALA A 300 -14.15 3.34 -12.51
N THR A 301 -15.17 2.48 -12.31
CA THR A 301 -16.58 2.83 -12.62
C THR A 301 -17.15 3.93 -11.72
N LEU A 302 -16.52 4.16 -10.55
CA LEU A 302 -16.91 5.21 -9.61
C LEU A 302 -16.28 6.58 -9.94
N GLY A 303 -15.39 6.63 -10.94
CA GLY A 303 -14.73 7.84 -11.41
C GLY A 303 -13.24 7.91 -11.08
N PHE A 304 -12.60 9.01 -11.49
CA PHE A 304 -11.15 9.17 -11.38
C PHE A 304 -10.62 9.27 -9.94
N MET A 305 -11.35 9.94 -9.05
CA MET A 305 -10.89 10.15 -7.67
C MET A 305 -10.76 8.86 -6.85
N PRO A 306 -11.73 7.92 -6.90
CA PRO A 306 -11.55 6.60 -6.31
C PRO A 306 -10.33 5.84 -6.85
N VAL A 307 -10.05 5.95 -8.16
CA VAL A 307 -8.84 5.35 -8.76
C VAL A 307 -7.56 5.96 -8.18
N LEU A 308 -7.53 7.29 -8.05
CA LEU A 308 -6.39 7.99 -7.44
C LEU A 308 -6.18 7.59 -5.98
N ARG A 309 -7.27 7.47 -5.21
CA ARG A 309 -7.23 6.97 -3.84
C ARG A 309 -6.71 5.54 -3.76
N LEU A 310 -7.16 4.67 -4.67
CA LEU A 310 -6.65 3.29 -4.76
C LEU A 310 -5.16 3.27 -5.09
N ALA A 311 -4.70 4.12 -6.03
CA ALA A 311 -3.28 4.24 -6.36
C ALA A 311 -2.44 4.67 -5.14
N ALA A 312 -2.94 5.58 -4.30
CA ALA A 312 -2.28 5.96 -3.05
C ALA A 312 -2.20 4.77 -2.07
N MET A 313 -3.29 4.01 -1.91
CA MET A 313 -3.30 2.81 -1.06
C MET A 313 -2.31 1.75 -1.57
N LEU A 314 -2.29 1.50 -2.89
CA LEU A 314 -1.33 0.58 -3.51
C LEU A 314 0.10 1.06 -3.33
N SER A 315 0.33 2.38 -3.43
CA SER A 315 1.65 2.96 -3.20
C SER A 315 2.17 2.69 -1.80
N VAL A 316 1.34 2.89 -0.76
CA VAL A 316 1.70 2.55 0.62
C VAL A 316 1.99 1.04 0.75
N SER A 317 1.12 0.19 0.19
CA SER A 317 1.23 -1.26 0.30
C SER A 317 2.51 -1.78 -0.39
N ILE A 318 2.81 -1.30 -1.60
CA ILE A 318 4.02 -1.68 -2.34
C ILE A 318 5.28 -1.17 -1.64
N GLY A 319 5.27 0.09 -1.18
CA GLY A 319 6.37 0.64 -0.40
C GLY A 319 6.63 -0.16 0.87
N LEU A 320 5.58 -0.55 1.59
CA LEU A 320 5.69 -1.35 2.80
C LEU A 320 6.20 -2.77 2.51
N LEU A 321 5.64 -3.44 1.49
CA LEU A 321 6.06 -4.78 1.08
C LEU A 321 7.54 -4.81 0.69
N ASN A 322 8.02 -3.78 -0.02
CA ASN A 322 9.42 -3.67 -0.38
C ASN A 322 10.36 -3.46 0.82
N LEU A 323 9.85 -2.98 1.96
CA LEU A 323 10.64 -2.88 3.20
C LEU A 323 10.70 -4.18 4.01
N PHE A 324 9.92 -5.22 3.65
CA PHE A 324 10.04 -6.51 4.33
C PHE A 324 11.43 -7.13 4.10
N PRO A 325 12.00 -7.81 5.13
CA PRO A 325 13.34 -8.40 5.04
C PRO A 325 13.35 -9.69 4.20
N VAL A 326 12.82 -9.61 2.99
CA VAL A 326 12.80 -10.71 2.02
C VAL A 326 13.88 -10.43 0.98
N PRO A 327 14.94 -11.26 0.90
CA PRO A 327 15.93 -11.12 -0.16
C PRO A 327 15.23 -11.16 -1.54
N LEU A 328 15.53 -10.25 -2.39
CA LEU A 328 14.90 -9.89 -3.67
C LEU A 328 14.14 -8.55 -3.61
N LEU A 329 13.66 -8.15 -2.43
CA LEU A 329 13.04 -6.84 -2.19
C LEU A 329 14.07 -5.89 -1.57
N ASP A 330 13.78 -4.59 -1.56
CA ASP A 330 14.66 -3.57 -0.98
C ASP A 330 15.02 -3.85 0.48
N GLY A 331 14.03 -4.30 1.28
CA GLY A 331 14.24 -4.68 2.67
C GLY A 331 15.22 -5.83 2.86
N GLY A 332 15.32 -6.73 1.88
CA GLY A 332 16.35 -7.78 1.88
C GLY A 332 17.76 -7.22 1.67
N HIS A 333 17.92 -6.26 0.77
CA HIS A 333 19.18 -5.55 0.60
C HIS A 333 19.54 -4.74 1.86
N LEU A 334 18.57 -4.06 2.46
CA LEU A 334 18.76 -3.34 3.73
C LEU A 334 19.18 -4.28 4.86
N MET A 335 18.59 -5.47 4.93
CA MET A 335 19.00 -6.50 5.89
C MET A 335 20.47 -6.92 5.68
N PHE A 336 20.89 -7.13 4.42
CA PHE A 336 22.30 -7.45 4.13
C PHE A 336 23.23 -6.32 4.52
N TYR A 337 22.87 -5.05 4.28
CA TYR A 337 23.63 -3.89 4.69
C TYR A 337 23.69 -3.71 6.21
N ALA A 338 22.62 -4.02 6.93
CA ALA A 338 22.62 -4.04 8.39
C ALA A 338 23.59 -5.08 8.96
N ILE A 339 23.63 -6.29 8.37
CA ILE A 339 24.57 -7.34 8.74
C ILE A 339 26.02 -6.89 8.41
N GLU A 340 26.25 -6.28 7.25
CA GLU A 340 27.55 -5.76 6.85
C GLU A 340 28.04 -4.67 7.81
N ALA A 341 27.17 -3.73 8.17
CA ALA A 341 27.50 -2.68 9.14
C ALA A 341 27.87 -3.23 10.52
N GLY A 342 27.16 -4.26 10.99
CA GLY A 342 27.45 -4.92 12.28
C GLY A 342 28.74 -5.77 12.27
N ARG A 343 29.08 -6.38 11.12
CA ARG A 343 30.28 -7.25 10.97
C ARG A 343 31.55 -6.53 10.50
N GLY A 344 31.39 -5.30 10.00
CA GLY A 344 32.48 -4.55 9.36
C GLY A 344 32.96 -5.10 8.01
N ARG A 345 32.27 -6.10 7.45
CA ARG A 345 32.58 -6.69 6.14
C ARG A 345 31.29 -7.21 5.44
N PRO A 346 31.24 -7.15 4.10
CA PRO A 346 30.10 -7.64 3.35
C PRO A 346 29.89 -9.15 3.54
N LEU A 347 28.65 -9.59 3.28
CA LEU A 347 28.33 -11.01 3.21
C LEU A 347 29.03 -11.64 2.01
N SER A 348 29.42 -12.92 2.14
CA SER A 348 29.99 -13.66 1.01
C SER A 348 28.94 -13.80 -0.11
N ILE A 349 29.41 -13.82 -1.35
CA ILE A 349 28.56 -13.96 -2.55
C ILE A 349 27.65 -15.18 -2.43
N ARG A 350 28.19 -16.31 -1.97
CA ARG A 350 27.38 -17.52 -1.74
C ARG A 350 26.23 -17.31 -0.74
N ALA A 351 26.48 -16.55 0.34
CA ALA A 351 25.44 -16.26 1.31
C ALA A 351 24.34 -15.36 0.72
N GLN A 352 24.72 -14.37 -0.10
CA GLN A 352 23.77 -13.52 -0.83
C GLN A 352 22.96 -14.33 -1.84
N GLU A 353 23.60 -15.19 -2.66
CA GLU A 353 22.91 -16.07 -3.61
C GLU A 353 21.90 -17.00 -2.94
N ILE A 354 22.30 -17.63 -1.82
CA ILE A 354 21.37 -18.48 -1.05
C ILE A 354 20.20 -17.64 -0.55
N GLY A 355 20.47 -16.46 -0.01
CA GLY A 355 19.44 -15.51 0.40
C GLY A 355 18.48 -15.19 -0.74
N PHE A 356 18.98 -14.80 -1.93
CA PHE A 356 18.15 -14.51 -3.11
C PHE A 356 17.32 -15.71 -3.56
N ARG A 357 17.87 -16.92 -3.55
CA ARG A 357 17.10 -18.15 -3.89
C ARG A 357 15.96 -18.39 -2.90
N ILE A 358 16.22 -18.20 -1.59
CA ILE A 358 15.18 -18.31 -0.56
C ILE A 358 14.12 -17.22 -0.75
N GLY A 359 14.54 -15.96 -0.93
CA GLY A 359 13.62 -14.85 -1.17
C GLY A 359 12.75 -15.07 -2.41
N PHE A 360 13.35 -15.53 -3.52
CA PHE A 360 12.63 -15.88 -4.73
C PHE A 360 11.59 -16.98 -4.50
N ALA A 361 11.98 -18.06 -3.78
CA ALA A 361 11.05 -19.14 -3.45
C ALA A 361 9.87 -18.64 -2.59
N ILE A 362 10.11 -17.76 -1.63
CA ILE A 362 9.05 -17.13 -0.80
C ILE A 362 8.10 -16.31 -1.67
N VAL A 363 8.64 -15.44 -2.54
CA VAL A 363 7.83 -14.58 -3.41
C VAL A 363 6.98 -15.41 -4.38
N VAL A 364 7.58 -16.43 -5.01
CA VAL A 364 6.86 -17.34 -5.92
C VAL A 364 5.76 -18.11 -5.17
N MET A 365 6.05 -18.61 -3.98
CA MET A 365 5.06 -19.32 -3.15
C MET A 365 3.88 -18.41 -2.78
N LEU A 366 4.15 -17.16 -2.36
CA LEU A 366 3.11 -16.17 -2.07
C LEU A 366 2.28 -15.83 -3.31
N MET A 367 2.94 -15.67 -4.47
CA MET A 367 2.26 -15.38 -5.73
C MET A 367 1.34 -16.54 -6.14
N ILE A 368 1.82 -17.78 -6.07
CA ILE A 368 1.00 -18.96 -6.35
C ILE A 368 -0.18 -19.04 -5.39
N PHE A 369 0.05 -18.85 -4.10
CA PHE A 369 -1.00 -18.85 -3.07
C PHE A 369 -2.07 -17.80 -3.37
N THR A 370 -1.68 -16.56 -3.63
CA THR A 370 -2.63 -15.47 -3.88
C THR A 370 -3.39 -15.66 -5.19
N VAL A 371 -2.75 -16.17 -6.26
CA VAL A 371 -3.41 -16.48 -7.53
C VAL A 371 -4.43 -17.61 -7.37
N ILE A 372 -4.10 -18.66 -6.62
CA ILE A 372 -5.05 -19.74 -6.31
C ILE A 372 -6.23 -19.19 -5.50
N ASN A 373 -5.96 -18.41 -4.47
CA ASN A 373 -6.99 -17.78 -3.64
C ASN A 373 -7.92 -16.89 -4.48
N ASP A 374 -7.38 -16.02 -5.33
CA ASP A 374 -8.14 -15.17 -6.25
C ASP A 374 -9.01 -16.02 -7.19
N THR A 375 -8.45 -17.09 -7.76
CA THR A 375 -9.16 -17.97 -8.69
C THR A 375 -10.33 -18.68 -8.03
N ILE A 376 -10.13 -19.21 -6.81
CA ILE A 376 -11.20 -19.87 -6.04
C ILE A 376 -12.35 -18.89 -5.75
N GLN A 377 -12.05 -17.62 -5.48
CA GLN A 377 -13.08 -16.62 -5.22
C GLN A 377 -13.81 -16.15 -6.49
N LEU A 378 -13.16 -16.25 -7.67
CA LEU A 378 -13.75 -15.86 -8.96
C LEU A 378 -14.62 -16.96 -9.58
N LEU A 379 -14.25 -18.24 -9.43
CA LEU A 379 -14.93 -19.38 -10.04
C LEU A 379 -16.45 -19.38 -9.82
N PRO A 380 -17.00 -19.18 -8.61
CA PRO A 380 -18.45 -19.19 -8.39
C PRO A 380 -19.21 -18.11 -9.16
N ARG A 381 -18.54 -17.02 -9.54
CA ARG A 381 -19.15 -15.89 -10.27
C ARG A 381 -19.23 -16.15 -11.77
N LEU A 382 -18.23 -16.85 -12.30
CA LEU A 382 -18.20 -17.24 -13.71
C LEU A 382 -19.25 -18.33 -14.03
N TRP A 383 -19.70 -19.07 -13.00
CA TRP A 383 -20.73 -20.11 -13.16
C TRP A 383 -22.14 -19.59 -12.84
N ALA A 384 -22.28 -18.40 -12.28
CA ALA A 384 -23.54 -17.78 -11.90
C ALA A 384 -24.01 -16.70 -12.90
N SER A 385 -23.17 -16.36 -13.88
CA SER A 385 -23.48 -15.47 -15.02
C SER A 385 -23.83 -16.28 -16.26
#